data_0a5398fa98d7f955e5741daf523ab495
#
_entry.id   0a5398fa98d7f955e5741daf523ab495
#
_cell.length_a   1.000
_cell.length_b   1.000
_cell.length_c   1.000
_cell.angle_alpha   90.00
_cell.angle_beta   90.00
_cell.angle_gamma   90.00
#
_symmetry.space_group_name_H-M   'P 1'
#
loop_
_entity.id
_entity.type
_entity.pdbx_description
1 polymer ?
#
loop_
_entity_poly.entity_id
_entity_poly.type
_entity_poly.pdbx_seq_one_letter_code
_entity_poly.pdbx_strand_id
1 'polypeptide(L)'
;SRNKGWKELPSWPGEPRGYAVSTTQSDGFDKCFYLFSGRNYKADGYINTLTDGYAFNPRLNSWKKLKQSFPVMAGNALSCGANHILFLGGVPQLIPGSDDHPGFDNTIRLYHTITQSLIKKEVAPYPISVTTNIAQKGNTFYVGSGEVKPGIRTPHVLKGEIIPFEKKLGIVN
;
A
#
# COMPACT_ATOMS: atom_id res chain seq x y z
N SER A 1 -10.03 3.34 28.04
CA SER A 1 -9.47 3.93 29.25
C SER A 1 -8.49 5.02 28.89
N ARG A 2 -8.57 6.18 29.52
CA ARG A 2 -7.79 7.40 29.26
C ARG A 2 -6.27 7.29 29.55
N ASN A 3 -5.78 6.15 29.99
CA ASN A 3 -4.39 5.95 30.47
C ASN A 3 -3.62 4.84 29.76
N LYS A 4 -3.96 4.50 28.50
CA LYS A 4 -3.10 3.60 27.72
C LYS A 4 -2.07 4.44 26.99
N GLY A 5 -0.87 4.57 27.59
CA GLY A 5 0.31 5.11 26.93
C GLY A 5 0.75 4.26 25.72
N TRP A 6 1.88 4.61 25.14
CA TRP A 6 2.51 3.85 24.06
C TRP A 6 2.94 2.46 24.58
N LYS A 7 2.76 1.45 23.74
CA LYS A 7 3.26 0.09 23.98
C LYS A 7 4.05 -0.37 22.78
N GLU A 8 5.26 -0.84 23.02
CA GLU A 8 6.05 -1.52 22.00
C GLU A 8 5.41 -2.86 21.67
N LEU A 9 5.27 -3.14 20.38
CA LEU A 9 4.76 -4.40 19.85
C LEU A 9 5.94 -5.28 19.39
N PRO A 10 5.74 -6.60 19.24
CA PRO A 10 6.76 -7.46 18.65
C PRO A 10 7.21 -6.94 17.29
N SER A 11 8.51 -6.88 17.06
CA SER A 11 9.07 -6.53 15.76
C SER A 11 8.63 -7.56 14.70
N TRP A 12 8.42 -7.11 13.46
CA TRP A 12 8.18 -8.05 12.37
C TRP A 12 9.45 -8.85 12.07
N PRO A 13 9.32 -10.09 11.54
CA PRO A 13 10.47 -10.98 11.32
C PRO A 13 11.22 -10.69 10.00
N GLY A 14 11.18 -9.50 9.50
CA GLY A 14 11.87 -9.06 8.29
C GLY A 14 12.91 -7.98 8.55
N GLU A 15 13.58 -7.54 7.49
CA GLU A 15 14.62 -6.50 7.57
C GLU A 15 14.04 -5.12 7.90
N PRO A 16 14.77 -4.28 8.67
CA PRO A 16 14.42 -2.87 8.88
C PRO A 16 14.27 -2.15 7.54
N ARG A 17 13.31 -1.24 7.44
CA ARG A 17 12.98 -0.60 6.16
C ARG A 17 12.41 0.79 6.32
N GLY A 18 12.74 1.66 5.35
CA GLY A 18 12.04 2.91 5.09
C GLY A 18 11.06 2.77 3.93
N TYR A 19 10.15 3.72 3.80
CA TYR A 19 9.19 3.82 2.70
C TYR A 19 8.26 2.61 2.53
N ALA A 20 8.05 1.83 3.59
CA ALA A 20 7.05 0.78 3.57
C ALA A 20 5.65 1.36 3.42
N VAL A 21 4.77 0.61 2.74
CA VAL A 21 3.36 0.96 2.61
C VAL A 21 2.55 0.15 3.60
N SER A 22 1.69 0.81 4.35
CA SER A 22 0.92 0.15 5.40
C SER A 22 -0.54 0.60 5.43
N THR A 23 -1.39 -0.31 5.90
CA THR A 23 -2.80 -0.05 6.17
C THR A 23 -3.36 -1.10 7.13
N THR A 24 -4.60 -0.94 7.55
CA THR A 24 -5.30 -1.96 8.32
C THR A 24 -6.45 -2.55 7.50
N GLN A 25 -6.65 -3.87 7.57
CA GLN A 25 -7.77 -4.55 6.93
C GLN A 25 -8.08 -5.87 7.65
N SER A 26 -9.29 -6.41 7.45
CA SER A 26 -9.64 -7.74 7.95
C SER A 26 -8.89 -8.84 7.18
N ASP A 27 -8.45 -9.88 7.88
CA ASP A 27 -7.91 -11.12 7.28
C ASP A 27 -9.00 -12.21 7.10
N GLY A 28 -10.26 -11.84 7.36
CA GLY A 28 -11.42 -12.71 7.37
C GLY A 28 -11.89 -13.04 8.81
N PHE A 29 -11.05 -12.85 9.81
CA PHE A 29 -11.34 -13.10 11.22
C PHE A 29 -11.09 -11.87 12.10
N ASP A 30 -9.90 -11.27 11.95
CA ASP A 30 -9.46 -10.15 12.77
C ASP A 30 -9.07 -8.96 11.91
N LYS A 31 -9.13 -7.76 12.47
CA LYS A 31 -8.56 -6.56 11.85
C LYS A 31 -7.06 -6.53 12.11
N CYS A 32 -6.28 -6.75 11.07
CA CYS A 32 -4.83 -6.80 11.09
C CYS A 32 -4.20 -5.51 10.56
N PHE A 33 -2.97 -5.23 10.99
CA PHE A 33 -2.10 -4.23 10.38
C PHE A 33 -1.23 -4.91 9.33
N TYR A 34 -1.21 -4.35 8.13
CA TYR A 34 -0.45 -4.85 6.99
C TYR A 34 0.72 -3.93 6.67
N LEU A 35 1.88 -4.51 6.37
CA LEU A 35 3.11 -3.84 5.98
C LEU A 35 3.63 -4.47 4.69
N PHE A 36 3.88 -3.65 3.67
CA PHE A 36 4.35 -4.11 2.35
C PHE A 36 5.58 -3.34 1.92
N SER A 37 6.52 -4.03 1.24
CA SER A 37 7.59 -3.41 0.50
C SER A 37 8.48 -2.49 1.35
N GLY A 38 9.06 -1.50 0.72
CA GLY A 38 10.01 -0.58 1.30
C GLY A 38 11.42 -0.76 0.75
N ARG A 39 12.38 -0.09 1.36
CA ARG A 39 13.81 -0.23 1.03
C ARG A 39 14.68 -0.17 2.26
N ASN A 40 15.86 -0.75 2.16
CA ASN A 40 16.94 -0.56 3.11
C ASN A 40 18.25 -0.30 2.38
N TYR A 41 19.28 0.06 3.15
CA TYR A 41 20.65 0.20 2.64
C TYR A 41 21.45 -1.01 3.09
N LYS A 42 22.22 -1.58 2.16
CA LYS A 42 23.23 -2.58 2.48
C LYS A 42 24.53 -1.89 2.97
N ALA A 43 25.41 -2.66 3.59
CA ALA A 43 26.66 -2.15 4.12
C ALA A 43 27.58 -1.49 3.05
N ASP A 44 27.45 -1.90 1.79
CA ASP A 44 28.14 -1.35 0.63
C ASP A 44 27.48 -0.06 0.07
N GLY A 45 26.41 0.43 0.72
CA GLY A 45 25.65 1.60 0.28
C GLY A 45 24.61 1.30 -0.81
N TYR A 46 24.49 0.04 -1.26
CA TYR A 46 23.49 -0.35 -2.25
C TYR A 46 22.07 -0.25 -1.66
N ILE A 47 21.15 0.33 -2.43
CA ILE A 47 19.75 0.42 -2.04
C ILE A 47 19.04 -0.86 -2.48
N ASN A 48 18.53 -1.59 -1.49
CA ASN A 48 17.78 -2.82 -1.71
C ASN A 48 16.28 -2.56 -1.63
N THR A 49 15.55 -2.78 -2.73
CA THR A 49 14.08 -2.74 -2.74
C THR A 49 13.53 -4.03 -2.19
N LEU A 50 12.74 -3.93 -1.12
CA LEU A 50 12.11 -5.06 -0.46
C LEU A 50 10.76 -5.35 -1.12
N THR A 51 10.49 -6.63 -1.36
CA THR A 51 9.27 -7.10 -2.05
C THR A 51 8.36 -7.94 -1.16
N ASP A 52 8.78 -8.18 0.08
CA ASP A 52 8.04 -8.95 1.06
C ASP A 52 6.92 -8.13 1.72
N GLY A 53 6.01 -8.82 2.39
CA GLY A 53 4.92 -8.22 3.14
C GLY A 53 4.56 -9.04 4.37
N TYR A 54 3.98 -8.38 5.35
CA TYR A 54 3.64 -8.95 6.65
C TYR A 54 2.28 -8.46 7.12
N ALA A 55 1.59 -9.28 7.90
CA ALA A 55 0.39 -8.92 8.63
C ALA A 55 0.62 -9.12 10.14
N PHE A 56 0.31 -8.11 10.94
CA PHE A 56 0.27 -8.20 12.39
C PHE A 56 -1.17 -8.41 12.85
N ASN A 57 -1.39 -9.48 13.60
CA ASN A 57 -2.67 -9.74 14.24
C ASN A 57 -2.62 -9.26 15.69
N PRO A 58 -3.36 -8.21 16.08
CA PRO A 58 -3.29 -7.64 17.42
C PRO A 58 -3.92 -8.55 18.49
N ARG A 59 -4.86 -9.43 18.13
CA ARG A 59 -5.45 -10.41 19.06
C ARG A 59 -4.46 -11.52 19.42
N LEU A 60 -3.70 -11.99 18.42
CA LEU A 60 -2.66 -13.02 18.59
C LEU A 60 -1.31 -12.43 19.02
N ASN A 61 -1.17 -11.10 18.97
CA ASN A 61 0.07 -10.36 19.23
C ASN A 61 1.27 -10.91 18.43
N SER A 62 1.05 -11.24 17.16
CA SER A 62 2.04 -11.91 16.32
C SER A 62 2.01 -11.44 14.87
N TRP A 63 3.16 -11.59 14.20
CA TRP A 63 3.34 -11.31 12.79
C TRP A 63 3.28 -12.59 11.95
N LYS A 64 2.74 -12.45 10.74
CA LYS A 64 2.74 -13.49 9.71
C LYS A 64 3.28 -12.91 8.42
N LYS A 65 4.21 -13.61 7.77
CA LYS A 65 4.65 -13.28 6.41
C LYS A 65 3.54 -13.61 5.42
N LEU A 66 3.27 -12.71 4.48
CA LEU A 66 2.26 -12.91 3.45
C LEU A 66 2.76 -13.88 2.37
N LYS A 67 1.85 -14.65 1.79
CA LYS A 67 2.16 -15.61 0.71
C LYS A 67 2.58 -14.90 -0.57
N GLN A 68 1.88 -13.81 -0.91
CA GLN A 68 2.20 -12.98 -2.05
C GLN A 68 2.35 -11.52 -1.59
N SER A 69 3.36 -10.86 -2.12
CA SER A 69 3.62 -9.45 -1.96
C SER A 69 4.28 -8.91 -3.23
N PHE A 70 4.47 -7.61 -3.32
CA PHE A 70 5.02 -6.95 -4.51
C PHE A 70 5.70 -5.63 -4.11
N PRO A 71 6.66 -5.14 -4.92
CA PRO A 71 7.30 -3.87 -4.67
C PRO A 71 6.33 -2.71 -4.91
N VAL A 72 6.17 -1.86 -3.91
CA VAL A 72 5.24 -0.71 -3.93
C VAL A 72 5.70 0.41 -2.99
N MET A 73 7.02 0.48 -2.70
CA MET A 73 7.54 1.45 -1.72
C MET A 73 7.10 2.87 -2.03
N ALA A 74 6.95 3.67 -0.99
CA ALA A 74 6.52 5.07 -1.00
C ALA A 74 5.15 5.34 -1.65
N GLY A 75 4.41 4.30 -2.07
CA GLY A 75 3.04 4.40 -2.57
C GLY A 75 2.03 4.60 -1.45
N ASN A 76 0.76 4.51 -1.80
CA ASN A 76 -0.35 4.63 -0.88
C ASN A 76 -1.17 3.34 -0.81
N ALA A 77 -1.75 3.05 0.36
CA ALA A 77 -2.67 1.95 0.53
C ALA A 77 -3.85 2.34 1.41
N LEU A 78 -5.03 1.82 1.08
CA LEU A 78 -6.25 2.01 1.86
C LEU A 78 -7.07 0.73 1.91
N SER A 79 -7.88 0.61 2.97
CA SER A 79 -8.84 -0.49 3.09
C SER A 79 -9.98 -0.29 2.09
N CYS A 80 -10.39 -1.38 1.45
CA CYS A 80 -11.44 -1.39 0.45
C CYS A 80 -12.36 -2.60 0.69
N GLY A 81 -13.65 -2.35 0.82
CA GLY A 81 -14.61 -3.40 1.15
C GLY A 81 -14.26 -4.18 2.41
N ALA A 82 -14.69 -5.42 2.51
CA ALA A 82 -14.49 -6.25 3.70
C ALA A 82 -13.06 -6.79 3.85
N ASN A 83 -12.44 -7.23 2.75
CA ASN A 83 -11.19 -7.99 2.77
C ASN A 83 -10.21 -7.59 1.66
N HIS A 84 -10.24 -6.34 1.21
CA HIS A 84 -9.37 -5.87 0.16
C HIS A 84 -8.52 -4.68 0.61
N ILE A 85 -7.33 -4.60 0.04
CA ILE A 85 -6.44 -3.44 0.14
C ILE A 85 -6.25 -2.89 -1.28
N LEU A 86 -6.53 -1.60 -1.45
CA LEU A 86 -6.27 -0.87 -2.68
C LEU A 86 -4.93 -0.17 -2.54
N PHE A 87 -3.98 -0.49 -3.42
CA PHE A 87 -2.70 0.19 -3.53
C PHE A 87 -2.72 1.15 -4.70
N LEU A 88 -2.17 2.33 -4.49
CA LEU A 88 -2.13 3.42 -5.45
C LEU A 88 -0.67 3.82 -5.70
N GLY A 89 -0.20 3.66 -6.93
CA GLY A 89 1.14 4.03 -7.35
C GLY A 89 2.25 3.28 -6.62
N GLY A 90 3.30 4.00 -6.31
CA GLY A 90 4.50 3.51 -5.63
C GLY A 90 5.72 3.48 -6.54
N VAL A 91 6.84 3.01 -5.98
CA VAL A 91 8.11 2.84 -6.69
C VAL A 91 8.47 1.35 -6.70
N PRO A 92 8.15 0.63 -7.77
CA PRO A 92 8.41 -0.81 -7.86
C PRO A 92 9.90 -1.12 -8.06
N GLN A 93 10.62 -0.19 -8.66
CA GLN A 93 12.04 -0.31 -8.97
C GLN A 93 12.70 1.06 -8.92
N LEU A 94 13.91 1.12 -8.39
CA LEU A 94 14.75 2.31 -8.46
C LEU A 94 15.38 2.41 -9.85
N ILE A 95 15.11 3.52 -10.54
CA ILE A 95 15.72 3.85 -11.82
C ILE A 95 16.72 4.98 -11.58
N PRO A 96 18.02 4.80 -11.87
CA PRO A 96 19.02 5.86 -11.75
C PRO A 96 18.74 6.99 -12.74
N GLY A 97 19.11 8.21 -12.33
CA GLY A 97 18.98 9.41 -13.16
C GLY A 97 17.65 10.13 -12.96
N SER A 98 17.65 11.43 -13.19
CA SER A 98 16.48 12.31 -13.00
C SER A 98 15.85 12.74 -14.32
N ASP A 99 16.62 13.02 -15.34
CA ASP A 99 16.15 13.73 -16.52
C ASP A 99 15.31 12.83 -17.42
N ASP A 100 15.73 11.59 -17.66
CA ASP A 100 15.01 10.60 -18.47
C ASP A 100 14.08 9.70 -17.65
N HIS A 101 13.86 9.99 -16.36
CA HIS A 101 13.01 9.17 -15.51
C HIS A 101 11.55 9.22 -16.00
N PRO A 102 10.90 8.07 -16.30
CA PRO A 102 9.55 8.03 -16.89
C PRO A 102 8.44 8.55 -15.96
N GLY A 103 8.74 8.80 -14.71
CA GLY A 103 7.79 9.04 -13.64
C GLY A 103 7.63 7.82 -12.75
N PHE A 104 6.97 7.99 -11.61
CA PHE A 104 6.65 6.88 -10.73
C PHE A 104 5.46 6.08 -11.26
N ASP A 105 5.31 4.86 -10.76
CA ASP A 105 4.28 3.93 -11.19
C ASP A 105 2.87 4.49 -10.87
N ASN A 106 1.98 4.49 -11.85
CA ASN A 106 0.58 4.88 -11.72
C ASN A 106 -0.37 3.68 -11.69
N THR A 107 0.13 2.50 -11.41
CA THR A 107 -0.68 1.29 -11.30
C THR A 107 -1.53 1.32 -10.03
N ILE A 108 -2.80 0.99 -10.19
CA ILE A 108 -3.73 0.67 -9.11
C ILE A 108 -3.76 -0.85 -8.95
N ARG A 109 -3.58 -1.34 -7.73
CA ARG A 109 -3.56 -2.78 -7.42
C ARG A 109 -4.59 -3.11 -6.36
N LEU A 110 -5.40 -4.13 -6.61
CA LEU A 110 -6.35 -4.65 -5.64
C LEU A 110 -5.85 -5.99 -5.10
N TYR A 111 -5.63 -6.04 -3.79
CA TYR A 111 -5.12 -7.19 -3.06
C TYR A 111 -6.20 -7.76 -2.15
N HIS A 112 -6.38 -9.07 -2.15
CA HIS A 112 -7.34 -9.77 -1.29
C HIS A 112 -6.62 -10.38 -0.08
N THR A 113 -7.02 -9.98 1.11
CA THR A 113 -6.31 -10.31 2.36
C THR A 113 -6.47 -11.76 2.81
N ILE A 114 -7.62 -12.39 2.53
CA ILE A 114 -7.87 -13.79 2.92
C ILE A 114 -7.04 -14.74 2.04
N THR A 115 -7.10 -14.59 0.72
CA THR A 115 -6.31 -15.41 -0.20
C THR A 115 -4.84 -15.01 -0.24
N GLN A 116 -4.54 -13.81 0.23
CA GLN A 116 -3.23 -13.17 0.21
C GLN A 116 -2.68 -13.08 -1.21
N SER A 117 -3.50 -12.62 -2.13
CA SER A 117 -3.16 -12.53 -3.56
C SER A 117 -3.58 -11.21 -4.19
N LEU A 118 -2.82 -10.81 -5.20
CA LEU A 118 -3.16 -9.71 -6.07
C LEU A 118 -4.24 -10.19 -7.05
N ILE A 119 -5.41 -9.54 -7.05
CA ILE A 119 -6.56 -9.96 -7.86
C ILE A 119 -6.84 -9.07 -9.05
N LYS A 120 -6.39 -7.80 -9.02
CA LYS A 120 -6.60 -6.86 -10.11
C LYS A 120 -5.46 -5.84 -10.20
N LYS A 121 -5.13 -5.44 -11.43
CA LYS A 121 -4.26 -4.30 -11.74
C LYS A 121 -4.94 -3.43 -12.78
N GLU A 122 -4.86 -2.12 -12.58
CA GLU A 122 -5.31 -1.10 -13.52
C GLU A 122 -4.29 0.04 -13.55
N VAL A 123 -4.35 0.86 -14.58
CA VAL A 123 -3.51 2.04 -14.73
C VAL A 123 -4.37 3.27 -14.48
N ALA A 124 -3.94 4.14 -13.57
CA ALA A 124 -4.61 5.41 -13.35
C ALA A 124 -4.40 6.34 -14.55
N PRO A 125 -5.39 7.17 -14.91
CA PRO A 125 -5.26 8.11 -16.04
C PRO A 125 -4.32 9.29 -15.72
N TYR A 126 -3.91 9.44 -14.46
CA TYR A 126 -3.02 10.50 -13.99
C TYR A 126 -1.84 9.89 -13.22
N PRO A 127 -0.67 10.55 -13.21
CA PRO A 127 0.44 10.18 -12.33
C PRO A 127 -0.02 10.17 -10.86
N ILE A 128 0.27 9.09 -10.15
CA ILE A 128 -0.01 8.97 -8.72
C ILE A 128 1.26 9.37 -7.97
N SER A 129 1.18 10.44 -7.18
CA SER A 129 2.32 10.91 -6.41
C SER A 129 2.67 9.93 -5.28
N VAL A 130 3.97 9.83 -5.02
CA VAL A 130 4.56 9.06 -3.90
C VAL A 130 5.00 10.00 -2.78
N THR A 131 5.48 9.44 -1.66
CA THR A 131 5.95 10.20 -0.49
C THR A 131 4.91 11.17 0.08
N THR A 132 3.64 10.84 -0.06
CA THR A 132 2.50 11.60 0.44
C THR A 132 1.53 10.69 1.18
N ASN A 133 0.61 11.29 1.90
CA ASN A 133 -0.45 10.56 2.59
C ASN A 133 -1.74 10.53 1.78
N ILE A 134 -2.51 9.47 1.99
CA ILE A 134 -3.86 9.35 1.48
C ILE A 134 -4.86 9.68 2.60
N ALA A 135 -5.89 10.45 2.27
CA ALA A 135 -7.02 10.70 3.14
C ALA A 135 -8.26 9.97 2.57
N GLN A 136 -9.01 9.30 3.44
CA GLN A 136 -10.21 8.55 3.04
C GLN A 136 -11.40 8.96 3.91
N LYS A 137 -12.56 9.15 3.25
CA LYS A 137 -13.85 9.33 3.90
C LYS A 137 -14.90 8.48 3.18
N GLY A 138 -15.33 7.40 3.82
CA GLY A 138 -16.21 6.42 3.16
C GLY A 138 -15.52 5.80 1.94
N ASN A 139 -16.18 5.84 0.79
CA ASN A 139 -15.65 5.34 -0.48
C ASN A 139 -14.81 6.37 -1.24
N THR A 140 -14.76 7.60 -0.80
CA THR A 140 -13.96 8.66 -1.46
C THR A 140 -12.60 8.76 -0.81
N PHE A 141 -11.56 8.92 -1.62
CA PHE A 141 -10.20 9.14 -1.16
C PHE A 141 -9.52 10.27 -1.94
N TYR A 142 -8.49 10.85 -1.32
CA TYR A 142 -7.72 11.95 -1.88
C TYR A 142 -6.23 11.65 -1.73
N VAL A 143 -5.47 11.89 -2.80
CA VAL A 143 -4.01 11.86 -2.81
C VAL A 143 -3.55 13.27 -3.14
N GLY A 144 -2.95 13.95 -2.18
CA GLY A 144 -2.60 15.37 -2.31
C GLY A 144 -1.12 15.60 -2.43
N SER A 145 -0.70 16.33 -3.48
CA SER A 145 0.70 16.70 -3.69
C SER A 145 1.65 15.48 -3.73
N GLY A 146 2.94 15.66 -3.44
CA GLY A 146 3.95 14.59 -3.42
C GLY A 146 4.84 14.56 -4.66
N GLU A 147 5.68 13.55 -4.76
CA GLU A 147 6.61 13.39 -5.88
C GLU A 147 6.00 12.57 -7.02
N VAL A 148 6.21 13.02 -8.26
CA VAL A 148 5.80 12.31 -9.49
C VAL A 148 7.01 11.78 -10.28
N LYS A 149 8.20 12.33 -10.02
CA LYS A 149 9.53 11.89 -10.45
C LYS A 149 10.51 12.18 -9.31
N PRO A 150 11.71 11.58 -9.29
CA PRO A 150 12.73 11.93 -8.30
C PRO A 150 12.99 13.44 -8.25
N GLY A 151 12.78 14.05 -7.07
CA GLY A 151 12.96 15.50 -6.86
C GLY A 151 11.88 16.41 -7.45
N ILE A 152 10.94 15.88 -8.26
CA ILE A 152 9.89 16.68 -8.91
C ILE A 152 8.56 16.44 -8.19
N ARG A 153 8.03 17.51 -7.60
CA ARG A 153 6.75 17.50 -6.87
C ARG A 153 5.64 18.15 -7.68
N THR A 154 4.42 17.73 -7.41
CA THR A 154 3.20 18.26 -8.02
C THR A 154 2.31 18.93 -6.97
N PRO A 155 1.64 20.05 -7.29
CA PRO A 155 0.59 20.61 -6.43
C PRO A 155 -0.78 19.94 -6.63
N HIS A 156 -0.89 18.99 -7.55
CA HIS A 156 -2.18 18.37 -7.88
C HIS A 156 -2.73 17.55 -6.72
N VAL A 157 -4.05 17.55 -6.64
CA VAL A 157 -4.81 16.69 -5.71
C VAL A 157 -5.70 15.76 -6.56
N LEU A 158 -5.50 14.47 -6.41
CA LEU A 158 -6.33 13.46 -7.06
C LEU A 158 -7.46 13.07 -6.13
N LYS A 159 -8.68 13.01 -6.66
CA LYS A 159 -9.84 12.44 -6.00
C LYS A 159 -10.20 11.12 -6.68
N GLY A 160 -10.37 10.08 -5.91
CA GLY A 160 -10.87 8.79 -6.39
C GLY A 160 -12.07 8.33 -5.59
N GLU A 161 -12.83 7.40 -6.16
CA GLU A 161 -13.98 6.78 -5.52
C GLU A 161 -13.93 5.27 -5.69
N ILE A 162 -14.15 4.54 -4.61
CA ILE A 162 -14.30 3.09 -4.63
C ILE A 162 -15.76 2.79 -4.94
N ILE A 163 -16.01 2.31 -6.15
CA ILE A 163 -17.33 1.89 -6.58
C ILE A 163 -17.52 0.43 -6.17
N PRO A 164 -18.51 0.12 -5.30
CA PRO A 164 -18.80 -1.26 -4.94
C PRO A 164 -19.19 -2.06 -6.20
N PHE A 165 -18.73 -3.32 -6.26
CA PHE A 165 -19.13 -4.21 -7.34
C PHE A 165 -20.61 -4.59 -7.13
N GLU A 166 -21.51 -3.99 -7.88
CA GLU A 166 -22.90 -4.44 -7.93
C GLU A 166 -22.94 -5.81 -8.59
N LYS A 167 -23.27 -6.85 -7.81
CA LYS A 167 -23.70 -8.12 -8.38
C LYS A 167 -24.97 -7.83 -9.20
N LYS A 168 -24.85 -7.82 -10.53
CA LYS A 168 -26.03 -8.03 -11.39
C LYS A 168 -26.56 -9.42 -11.05
N LEU A 169 -27.53 -9.49 -10.15
CA LEU A 169 -28.38 -10.65 -10.00
C LEU A 169 -29.15 -10.77 -11.33
N GLY A 170 -28.65 -11.57 -12.24
CA GLY A 170 -29.43 -12.01 -13.38
C GLY A 170 -30.60 -12.83 -12.84
N ILE A 171 -31.77 -12.23 -12.77
CA ILE A 171 -32.99 -12.95 -12.64
C ILE A 171 -33.15 -13.67 -13.99
N VAL A 172 -32.88 -14.97 -14.01
CA VAL A 172 -33.25 -15.84 -15.12
C VAL A 172 -34.74 -16.13 -14.89
N ASN A 173 -35.58 -15.52 -15.71
CA ASN A 173 -37.02 -15.91 -15.81
C ASN A 173 -37.12 -17.24 -16.51
#